data_06ac17ce47cb6ebc61cc46aabf811aac
#
_entry.id   06ac17ce47cb6ebc61cc46aabf811aac
#
_cell.length_a   1.000
_cell.length_b   1.000
_cell.length_c   1.000
_cell.angle_alpha   90.00
_cell.angle_beta   90.00
_cell.angle_gamma   90.00
#
_symmetry.space_group_name_H-M   'P 1'
#
loop_
_entity.id
_entity.type
_entity.pdbx_description
1 polymer ?
#
loop_
_entity_poly.entity_id
_entity_poly.type
_entity_poly.pdbx_seq_one_letter_code
_entity_poly.pdbx_strand_id
1 'polypeptide(L)'
;MVVYFDSVKSIQPKPFASNWVELKERLMHHEENTNKSDGSLWSPVEYYQGRTRGNTAVRFIEALVVDMDGESFANANLDGFEYLAYSTYSHRLDDPHYHLVLPLAERVPAGLWRAVWGELHERLNLQGDPATKDPARIFYLPQHAPDQPFEFHEQSGAFIDTNFDYQPVINPTPTSPRQSAQPRRKRTVRVEMNDAWWDAAEPSSQYAHLEGQAMWKAMADDFRVMVAEYREAVRLASQDVI
;
A
#
# COMPACT_ATOMS: atom_id res chain seq x y z
N MET A 1 -9.74 0.31 -8.76
CA MET A 1 -9.52 1.48 -9.67
C MET A 1 -8.40 2.34 -9.10
N VAL A 2 -7.32 2.50 -9.83
CA VAL A 2 -6.18 3.33 -9.42
C VAL A 2 -6.36 4.78 -9.87
N VAL A 3 -5.61 5.70 -9.28
CA VAL A 3 -5.78 7.15 -9.49
C VAL A 3 -4.49 7.83 -9.90
N TYR A 4 -4.60 9.04 -10.48
CA TYR A 4 -3.48 9.90 -10.77
C TYR A 4 -3.66 11.31 -10.21
N PHE A 5 -2.56 12.08 -10.21
CA PHE A 5 -2.46 13.45 -9.73
C PHE A 5 -1.62 14.26 -10.73
N ASP A 6 -2.05 15.46 -11.07
CA ASP A 6 -1.34 16.32 -12.04
C ASP A 6 0.05 16.79 -11.54
N SER A 7 0.25 16.82 -10.22
CA SER A 7 1.51 17.23 -9.60
C SER A 7 1.63 16.70 -8.17
N VAL A 8 2.83 16.75 -7.61
CA VAL A 8 3.09 16.39 -6.20
C VAL A 8 2.26 17.19 -5.20
N LYS A 9 1.83 18.41 -5.57
CA LYS A 9 0.99 19.28 -4.74
C LYS A 9 -0.50 19.00 -4.89
N SER A 10 -0.91 18.24 -5.91
CA SER A 10 -2.30 17.90 -6.13
C SER A 10 -2.80 16.98 -5.03
N ILE A 11 -3.98 17.26 -4.50
CA ILE A 11 -4.62 16.47 -3.46
C ILE A 11 -5.89 15.77 -3.95
N GLN A 12 -6.42 16.17 -5.10
CA GLN A 12 -7.62 15.58 -5.70
C GLN A 12 -7.25 14.38 -6.55
N PRO A 13 -7.67 13.14 -6.17
CA PRO A 13 -7.45 11.97 -6.99
C PRO A 13 -8.34 12.02 -8.22
N LYS A 14 -7.79 11.68 -9.37
CA LYS A 14 -8.51 11.53 -10.64
C LYS A 14 -8.44 10.07 -11.10
N PRO A 15 -9.47 9.51 -11.73
CA PRO A 15 -9.43 8.16 -12.28
C PRO A 15 -8.25 8.00 -13.25
N PHE A 16 -7.52 6.89 -13.13
CA PHE A 16 -6.37 6.60 -14.00
C PHE A 16 -6.54 5.29 -14.76
N ALA A 17 -6.75 4.18 -14.08
CA ALA A 17 -6.98 2.89 -14.71
C ALA A 17 -7.99 2.06 -13.90
N SER A 18 -8.83 1.28 -14.59
CA SER A 18 -9.87 0.45 -13.99
C SER A 18 -9.44 -1.00 -13.74
N ASN A 19 -8.39 -1.44 -14.43
CA ASN A 19 -7.86 -2.80 -14.36
C ASN A 19 -6.35 -2.81 -14.66
N TRP A 20 -5.73 -4.00 -14.48
CA TRP A 20 -4.29 -4.18 -14.69
C TRP A 20 -3.85 -3.92 -16.14
N VAL A 21 -4.62 -4.36 -17.13
CA VAL A 21 -4.26 -4.19 -18.55
C VAL A 21 -4.16 -2.69 -18.89
N GLU A 22 -5.19 -1.92 -18.53
CA GLU A 22 -5.20 -0.46 -18.74
C GLU A 22 -4.06 0.22 -17.97
N LEU A 23 -3.80 -0.20 -16.71
CA LEU A 23 -2.70 0.34 -15.92
C LEU A 23 -1.35 0.08 -16.58
N LYS A 24 -1.11 -1.15 -17.04
CA LYS A 24 0.13 -1.54 -17.70
C LYS A 24 0.36 -0.73 -18.98
N GLU A 25 -0.65 -0.61 -19.84
CA GLU A 25 -0.57 0.22 -21.07
C GLU A 25 -0.17 1.67 -20.75
N ARG A 26 -0.75 2.27 -19.70
CA ARG A 26 -0.43 3.64 -19.30
C ARG A 26 0.97 3.78 -18.73
N LEU A 27 1.42 2.79 -17.94
CA LEU A 27 2.75 2.79 -17.33
C LEU A 27 3.87 2.40 -18.31
N MET A 28 3.55 1.88 -19.49
CA MET A 28 4.52 1.63 -20.56
C MET A 28 4.78 2.87 -21.45
N HIS A 29 4.15 4.00 -21.13
CA HIS A 29 4.38 5.25 -21.83
C HIS A 29 5.30 6.17 -21.04
N HIS A 30 6.54 6.37 -21.51
CA HIS A 30 7.52 7.25 -20.90
C HIS A 30 7.40 8.68 -21.45
N GLU A 31 7.39 9.67 -20.58
CA GLU A 31 7.39 11.09 -20.96
C GLU A 31 8.78 11.68 -20.80
N GLU A 32 9.19 12.52 -21.76
CA GLU A 32 10.40 13.33 -21.64
C GLU A 32 10.06 14.62 -20.90
N ASN A 33 10.73 14.89 -19.80
CA ASN A 33 10.53 16.08 -18.96
C ASN A 33 11.87 16.75 -18.65
N THR A 34 11.92 18.08 -18.73
CA THR A 34 13.12 18.84 -18.38
C THR A 34 13.42 18.78 -16.89
N ASN A 35 12.37 18.74 -16.04
CA ASN A 35 12.52 18.63 -14.59
C ASN A 35 11.65 17.48 -14.05
N LYS A 36 12.14 16.76 -13.06
CA LYS A 36 11.39 15.69 -12.38
C LYS A 36 10.03 16.15 -11.87
N SER A 37 9.94 17.41 -11.40
CA SER A 37 8.72 17.98 -10.82
C SER A 37 7.61 18.27 -11.85
N ASP A 38 7.91 18.24 -13.15
CA ASP A 38 6.95 18.54 -14.22
C ASP A 38 6.05 17.32 -14.51
N GLY A 39 6.51 16.12 -14.10
CA GLY A 39 5.76 14.88 -14.28
C GLY A 39 4.54 14.75 -13.39
N SER A 40 3.53 14.09 -13.92
CA SER A 40 2.35 13.64 -13.18
C SER A 40 2.66 12.44 -12.29
N LEU A 41 1.77 12.16 -11.35
CA LEU A 41 1.94 11.06 -10.41
C LEU A 41 0.70 10.16 -10.39
N TRP A 42 0.88 8.93 -9.94
CA TRP A 42 -0.20 8.00 -9.75
C TRP A 42 -0.10 7.31 -8.38
N SER A 43 -1.16 6.62 -8.00
CA SER A 43 -1.17 5.81 -6.77
C SER A 43 -1.96 4.53 -7.01
N PRO A 44 -1.45 3.36 -6.53
CA PRO A 44 -2.09 2.06 -6.73
C PRO A 44 -3.30 1.84 -5.82
N VAL A 45 -4.11 2.90 -5.57
CA VAL A 45 -5.13 2.84 -4.54
C VAL A 45 -6.48 3.39 -5.02
N GLU A 46 -7.53 2.89 -4.38
CA GLU A 46 -8.88 3.46 -4.43
C GLU A 46 -9.08 4.33 -3.19
N TYR A 47 -9.55 5.57 -3.38
CA TYR A 47 -9.95 6.46 -2.29
C TYR A 47 -11.45 6.33 -2.02
N TYR A 48 -11.88 6.64 -0.79
CA TYR A 48 -13.29 6.88 -0.52
C TYR A 48 -13.80 8.04 -1.38
N GLN A 49 -15.03 7.92 -1.86
CA GLN A 49 -15.63 8.93 -2.74
C GLN A 49 -15.60 10.32 -2.11
N GLY A 50 -15.16 11.32 -2.89
CA GLY A 50 -15.10 12.72 -2.47
C GLY A 50 -13.96 13.05 -1.48
N ARG A 51 -13.11 12.11 -1.15
CA ARG A 51 -11.96 12.35 -0.26
C ARG A 51 -10.72 12.81 -1.06
N THR A 52 -9.89 13.60 -0.41
CA THR A 52 -8.59 14.03 -0.91
C THR A 52 -7.48 13.07 -0.49
N ARG A 53 -6.30 13.22 -1.07
CA ARG A 53 -5.12 12.40 -0.78
C ARG A 53 -4.76 12.44 0.71
N GLY A 54 -4.63 11.25 1.31
CA GLY A 54 -4.23 11.05 2.71
C GLY A 54 -4.45 9.60 3.11
N ASN A 55 -3.66 9.07 4.06
CA ASN A 55 -3.69 7.66 4.45
C ASN A 55 -5.09 7.21 4.93
N THR A 56 -5.80 8.06 5.65
CA THR A 56 -7.15 7.77 6.16
C THR A 56 -8.24 7.81 5.09
N ALA A 57 -7.93 8.38 3.92
CA ALA A 57 -8.85 8.47 2.81
C ALA A 57 -8.72 7.30 1.82
N VAL A 58 -7.67 6.48 1.95
CA VAL A 58 -7.49 5.28 1.13
C VAL A 58 -8.42 4.18 1.61
N ARG A 59 -9.14 3.58 0.67
CA ARG A 59 -10.05 2.47 0.92
C ARG A 59 -9.38 1.12 0.67
N PHE A 60 -8.80 0.95 -0.52
CA PHE A 60 -8.14 -0.28 -0.94
C PHE A 60 -6.84 0.02 -1.68
N ILE A 61 -5.91 -0.93 -1.61
CA ILE A 61 -4.70 -0.99 -2.42
C ILE A 61 -4.87 -2.07 -3.49
N GLU A 62 -4.54 -1.75 -4.74
CA GLU A 62 -4.76 -2.60 -5.93
C GLU A 62 -3.46 -3.25 -6.44
N ALA A 63 -2.30 -2.66 -6.13
CA ALA A 63 -0.99 -3.18 -6.51
C ALA A 63 0.08 -2.86 -5.46
N LEU A 64 1.07 -3.73 -5.34
CA LEU A 64 2.31 -3.42 -4.63
C LEU A 64 3.21 -2.62 -5.57
N VAL A 65 3.72 -1.49 -5.11
CA VAL A 65 4.74 -0.72 -5.81
C VAL A 65 5.97 -0.59 -4.92
N VAL A 66 7.12 -0.98 -5.44
CA VAL A 66 8.41 -0.91 -4.76
C VAL A 66 9.26 0.15 -5.47
N ASP A 67 9.76 1.12 -4.72
CA ASP A 67 10.68 2.15 -5.19
C ASP A 67 12.12 1.67 -4.92
N MET A 68 12.86 1.37 -5.98
CA MET A 68 14.17 0.71 -5.95
C MET A 68 15.23 1.69 -6.43
N ASP A 69 15.93 2.30 -5.49
CA ASP A 69 16.98 3.29 -5.74
C ASP A 69 18.36 2.64 -5.68
N GLY A 70 19.11 2.66 -6.80
CA GLY A 70 20.46 2.09 -6.89
C GLY A 70 20.50 0.56 -6.82
N GLU A 71 19.36 -0.11 -6.89
CA GLU A 71 19.24 -1.56 -6.75
C GLU A 71 18.51 -2.18 -7.94
N SER A 72 18.87 -3.41 -8.23
CA SER A 72 18.18 -4.23 -9.23
C SER A 72 17.19 -5.16 -8.55
N PHE A 73 16.01 -5.32 -9.17
CA PHE A 73 15.04 -6.35 -8.76
C PHE A 73 15.43 -7.78 -9.18
N ALA A 74 16.63 -7.98 -9.74
CA ALA A 74 17.13 -9.31 -10.16
C ALA A 74 17.25 -10.31 -9.00
N ASN A 75 17.38 -9.83 -7.76
CA ASN A 75 17.43 -10.67 -6.56
C ASN A 75 16.05 -10.93 -5.93
N ALA A 76 15.00 -10.33 -6.46
CA ALA A 76 13.64 -10.53 -5.97
C ALA A 76 13.10 -11.88 -6.47
N ASN A 77 12.29 -12.54 -5.63
CA ASN A 77 11.64 -13.81 -5.94
C ASN A 77 10.38 -13.56 -6.79
N LEU A 78 10.56 -13.22 -8.08
CA LEU A 78 9.48 -12.83 -8.99
C LEU A 78 9.06 -13.95 -9.96
N ASP A 79 9.68 -15.10 -9.91
CA ASP A 79 9.39 -16.21 -10.84
C ASP A 79 7.91 -16.61 -10.82
N GLY A 80 7.29 -16.59 -12.00
CA GLY A 80 5.88 -16.95 -12.17
C GLY A 80 4.87 -15.88 -11.80
N PHE A 81 5.31 -14.72 -11.31
CA PHE A 81 4.41 -13.60 -11.03
C PHE A 81 4.33 -12.61 -12.19
N GLU A 82 3.16 -12.00 -12.33
CA GLU A 82 2.95 -10.85 -13.22
C GLU A 82 3.60 -9.61 -12.60
N TYR A 83 4.42 -8.88 -13.39
CA TYR A 83 4.93 -7.58 -12.97
C TYR A 83 5.22 -6.66 -14.16
N LEU A 84 5.31 -5.39 -13.86
CA LEU A 84 5.92 -4.35 -14.72
C LEU A 84 6.92 -3.58 -13.88
N ALA A 85 8.14 -3.39 -14.38
CA ALA A 85 9.08 -2.42 -13.83
C ALA A 85 9.37 -1.35 -14.88
N TYR A 86 9.38 -0.09 -14.46
CA TYR A 86 9.76 1.04 -15.29
C TYR A 86 10.83 1.89 -14.60
N SER A 87 11.78 2.38 -15.40
CA SER A 87 12.81 3.28 -14.89
C SER A 87 12.22 4.63 -14.48
N THR A 88 12.79 5.21 -13.41
CA THR A 88 12.35 6.53 -12.91
C THR A 88 13.20 7.65 -13.52
N TYR A 89 12.83 8.91 -13.28
CA TYR A 89 13.54 10.08 -13.77
C TYR A 89 15.03 10.11 -13.41
N SER A 90 15.40 9.54 -12.26
CA SER A 90 16.78 9.50 -11.78
C SER A 90 17.61 8.36 -12.35
N HIS A 91 17.00 7.45 -13.10
CA HIS A 91 17.67 6.26 -13.65
C HIS A 91 18.90 6.59 -14.49
N ARG A 92 19.95 5.79 -14.29
CA ARG A 92 21.19 5.78 -15.10
C ARG A 92 21.60 4.32 -15.30
N LEU A 93 22.34 4.04 -16.34
CA LEU A 93 22.80 2.66 -16.62
C LEU A 93 23.74 2.13 -15.54
N ASP A 94 24.51 2.99 -14.89
CA ASP A 94 25.43 2.68 -13.79
C ASP A 94 24.81 2.88 -12.40
N ASP A 95 23.64 3.49 -12.31
CA ASP A 95 22.87 3.72 -11.10
C ASP A 95 21.37 3.52 -11.39
N PRO A 96 20.90 2.26 -11.37
CA PRO A 96 19.54 1.94 -11.80
C PRO A 96 18.48 2.36 -10.76
N HIS A 97 17.41 3.01 -11.23
CA HIS A 97 16.27 3.41 -10.41
C HIS A 97 14.98 2.95 -11.08
N TYR A 98 14.18 2.15 -10.37
CA TYR A 98 12.95 1.57 -10.90
C TYR A 98 11.78 1.69 -9.93
N HIS A 99 10.58 1.82 -10.49
CA HIS A 99 9.36 1.42 -9.80
C HIS A 99 8.96 0.02 -10.30
N LEU A 100 9.01 -0.98 -9.39
CA LEU A 100 8.51 -2.33 -9.65
C LEU A 100 7.05 -2.40 -9.19
N VAL A 101 6.15 -2.78 -10.10
CA VAL A 101 4.71 -2.83 -9.89
C VAL A 101 4.21 -4.26 -10.02
N LEU A 102 3.59 -4.78 -8.96
CA LEU A 102 3.04 -6.13 -8.92
C LEU A 102 1.52 -6.07 -8.64
N PRO A 103 0.67 -6.55 -9.57
CA PRO A 103 -0.77 -6.58 -9.34
C PRO A 103 -1.13 -7.56 -8.23
N LEU A 104 -2.06 -7.16 -7.37
CA LEU A 104 -2.60 -8.02 -6.33
C LEU A 104 -3.79 -8.82 -6.87
N ALA A 105 -3.88 -10.11 -6.54
CA ALA A 105 -5.02 -10.95 -6.92
C ALA A 105 -6.33 -10.43 -6.32
N GLU A 106 -6.24 -9.92 -5.09
CA GLU A 106 -7.33 -9.24 -4.40
C GLU A 106 -6.86 -7.91 -3.84
N ARG A 107 -7.73 -6.90 -3.92
CA ARG A 107 -7.45 -5.60 -3.33
C ARG A 107 -7.38 -5.68 -1.81
N VAL A 108 -6.40 -5.00 -1.23
CA VAL A 108 -6.14 -5.02 0.21
C VAL A 108 -6.77 -3.82 0.89
N PRO A 109 -7.58 -3.97 1.95
CA PRO A 109 -8.05 -2.86 2.77
C PRO A 109 -6.87 -2.05 3.33
N ALA A 110 -6.95 -0.71 3.29
CA ALA A 110 -5.85 0.16 3.73
C ALA A 110 -5.38 -0.11 5.17
N GLY A 111 -6.29 -0.50 6.06
CA GLY A 111 -5.96 -0.84 7.45
C GLY A 111 -5.08 -2.09 7.62
N LEU A 112 -5.04 -2.97 6.62
CA LEU A 112 -4.21 -4.18 6.62
C LEU A 112 -2.90 -3.98 5.83
N TRP A 113 -2.79 -2.90 5.06
CA TRP A 113 -1.70 -2.72 4.11
C TRP A 113 -0.30 -2.86 4.70
N ARG A 114 -0.04 -2.26 5.85
CA ARG A 114 1.31 -2.31 6.45
C ARG A 114 1.77 -3.73 6.79
N ALA A 115 0.84 -4.58 7.22
CA ALA A 115 1.13 -5.97 7.52
C ALA A 115 1.34 -6.77 6.22
N VAL A 116 0.45 -6.60 5.23
CA VAL A 116 0.59 -7.21 3.90
C VAL A 116 1.88 -6.76 3.22
N TRP A 117 2.19 -5.48 3.26
CA TRP A 117 3.43 -4.92 2.70
C TRP A 117 4.68 -5.59 3.30
N GLY A 118 4.74 -5.74 4.63
CA GLY A 118 5.86 -6.39 5.31
C GLY A 118 6.03 -7.84 4.89
N GLU A 119 4.94 -8.61 4.88
CA GLU A 119 4.94 -10.01 4.45
C GLU A 119 5.37 -10.17 2.98
N LEU A 120 4.86 -9.32 2.08
CA LEU A 120 5.24 -9.36 0.67
C LEU A 120 6.72 -9.01 0.47
N HIS A 121 7.26 -8.05 1.20
CA HIS A 121 8.67 -7.70 1.11
C HIS A 121 9.58 -8.85 1.57
N GLU A 122 9.22 -9.52 2.67
CA GLU A 122 9.95 -10.69 3.16
C GLU A 122 9.85 -11.86 2.17
N ARG A 123 8.64 -12.24 1.77
CA ARG A 123 8.37 -13.38 0.88
C ARG A 123 9.01 -13.23 -0.48
N LEU A 124 8.96 -12.04 -1.06
CA LEU A 124 9.49 -11.77 -2.40
C LEU A 124 10.95 -11.28 -2.35
N ASN A 125 11.58 -11.22 -1.18
CA ASN A 125 12.94 -10.70 -0.99
C ASN A 125 13.14 -9.33 -1.65
N LEU A 126 12.16 -8.41 -1.42
CA LEU A 126 12.18 -7.09 -2.01
C LEU A 126 13.05 -6.13 -1.20
N GLN A 127 13.94 -5.44 -1.89
CA GLN A 127 14.71 -4.33 -1.35
C GLN A 127 14.13 -3.04 -1.95
N GLY A 128 13.84 -2.04 -1.13
CA GLY A 128 13.27 -0.79 -1.63
C GLY A 128 12.95 0.20 -0.52
N ASP A 129 12.55 1.43 -0.90
CA ASP A 129 12.21 2.50 0.05
C ASP A 129 11.07 2.08 0.98
N PRO A 130 11.33 1.98 2.31
CA PRO A 130 10.28 1.66 3.28
C PRO A 130 9.11 2.65 3.33
N ALA A 131 9.23 3.84 2.72
CA ALA A 131 8.14 4.80 2.64
C ALA A 131 6.98 4.30 1.76
N THR A 132 7.21 3.29 0.91
CA THR A 132 6.16 2.66 0.08
C THR A 132 5.12 1.88 0.90
N LYS A 133 5.37 1.63 2.19
CA LYS A 133 4.38 1.08 3.13
C LYS A 133 3.22 2.04 3.48
N ASP A 134 3.35 3.34 3.14
CA ASP A 134 2.28 4.30 3.38
C ASP A 134 1.16 4.11 2.34
N PRO A 135 -0.10 3.88 2.76
CA PRO A 135 -1.20 3.62 1.83
C PRO A 135 -1.41 4.72 0.79
N ALA A 136 -1.23 6.00 1.15
CA ALA A 136 -1.41 7.13 0.25
C ALA A 136 -0.14 7.55 -0.51
N ARG A 137 0.87 6.66 -0.59
CA ARG A 137 2.07 6.92 -1.37
C ARG A 137 1.72 7.19 -2.83
N ILE A 138 2.36 8.18 -3.41
CA ILE A 138 2.27 8.52 -4.82
C ILE A 138 3.61 8.27 -5.50
N PHE A 139 3.57 7.87 -6.76
CA PHE A 139 4.73 7.55 -7.58
C PHE A 139 4.66 8.39 -8.84
N TYR A 140 5.79 8.92 -9.29
CA TYR A 140 5.83 9.56 -10.60
C TYR A 140 5.46 8.56 -11.70
N LEU A 141 4.70 9.01 -12.68
CA LEU A 141 4.52 8.28 -13.92
C LEU A 141 5.88 8.09 -14.60
N PRO A 142 6.03 7.09 -15.48
CA PRO A 142 7.26 6.87 -16.20
C PRO A 142 7.71 8.13 -16.91
N GLN A 143 8.91 8.61 -16.59
CA GLN A 143 9.48 9.82 -17.19
C GLN A 143 11.02 9.79 -17.13
N HIS A 144 11.65 10.49 -18.05
CA HIS A 144 13.10 10.64 -18.16
C HIS A 144 13.49 12.07 -18.53
N ALA A 145 14.73 12.46 -18.21
CA ALA A 145 15.28 13.71 -18.70
C ALA A 145 15.65 13.60 -20.18
N PRO A 146 15.74 14.70 -20.94
CA PRO A 146 16.27 14.68 -22.29
C PRO A 146 17.60 13.95 -22.37
N ASP A 147 17.77 13.14 -23.39
CA ASP A 147 18.98 12.33 -23.65
C ASP A 147 19.34 11.28 -22.57
N GLN A 148 18.44 11.01 -21.63
CA GLN A 148 18.65 9.95 -20.65
C GLN A 148 18.00 8.63 -21.09
N PRO A 149 18.63 7.48 -20.74
CA PRO A 149 18.04 6.18 -21.03
C PRO A 149 16.78 5.95 -20.21
N PHE A 150 15.88 5.16 -20.77
CA PHE A 150 14.73 4.63 -20.04
C PHE A 150 14.48 3.18 -20.42
N GLU A 151 13.94 2.42 -19.49
CA GLU A 151 13.75 0.99 -19.63
C GLU A 151 12.42 0.53 -19.06
N PHE A 152 11.91 -0.56 -19.65
CA PHE A 152 10.77 -1.32 -19.15
C PHE A 152 11.17 -2.79 -19.03
N HIS A 153 10.71 -3.43 -17.97
CA HIS A 153 10.81 -4.88 -17.79
C HIS A 153 9.44 -5.40 -17.41
N GLU A 154 8.98 -6.44 -18.08
CA GLU A 154 7.70 -7.05 -17.76
C GLU A 154 7.80 -8.58 -17.76
N GLN A 155 6.95 -9.19 -16.97
CA GLN A 155 6.73 -10.63 -16.97
C GLN A 155 5.25 -10.89 -16.84
N SER A 156 4.74 -11.80 -17.67
CA SER A 156 3.39 -12.33 -17.51
C SER A 156 3.39 -13.49 -16.53
N GLY A 157 2.37 -13.55 -15.68
CA GLY A 157 2.30 -14.59 -14.66
C GLY A 157 1.05 -14.48 -13.78
N ALA A 158 1.12 -15.06 -12.59
CA ALA A 158 0.06 -14.96 -11.60
C ALA A 158 0.09 -13.61 -10.87
N PHE A 159 -1.08 -13.06 -10.55
CA PHE A 159 -1.17 -11.94 -9.62
C PHE A 159 -0.78 -12.37 -8.21
N ILE A 160 -0.26 -11.43 -7.41
CA ILE A 160 0.19 -11.73 -6.05
C ILE A 160 -1.01 -12.06 -5.16
N ASP A 161 -1.02 -13.28 -4.62
CA ASP A 161 -1.98 -13.67 -3.60
C ASP A 161 -1.63 -13.00 -2.26
N THR A 162 -2.63 -12.34 -1.66
CA THR A 162 -2.54 -11.63 -0.39
C THR A 162 -3.31 -12.31 0.74
N ASN A 163 -3.81 -13.51 0.51
CA ASN A 163 -4.45 -14.35 1.53
C ASN A 163 -3.39 -14.97 2.45
N PHE A 164 -2.92 -14.20 3.41
CA PHE A 164 -2.04 -14.70 4.46
C PHE A 164 -2.87 -15.17 5.64
N ASP A 165 -2.50 -16.33 6.21
CA ASP A 165 -2.99 -16.73 7.52
C ASP A 165 -2.42 -15.78 8.59
N TYR A 166 -3.10 -14.65 8.79
CA TYR A 166 -2.77 -13.75 9.90
C TYR A 166 -3.04 -14.47 11.22
N GLN A 167 -2.03 -15.15 11.72
CA GLN A 167 -2.01 -15.49 13.15
C GLN A 167 -1.87 -14.16 13.89
N PRO A 168 -2.84 -13.78 14.75
CA PRO A 168 -2.63 -12.62 15.60
C PRO A 168 -1.36 -12.88 16.40
N VAL A 169 -0.39 -11.98 16.33
CA VAL A 169 0.78 -12.03 17.21
C VAL A 169 0.25 -11.83 18.61
N ILE A 170 -0.06 -12.93 19.29
CA ILE A 170 -0.33 -12.95 20.73
C ILE A 170 1.05 -12.73 21.33
N ASN A 171 1.37 -11.47 21.68
CA ASN A 171 2.52 -11.19 22.50
C ASN A 171 2.41 -12.08 23.74
N PRO A 172 3.34 -13.03 23.99
CA PRO A 172 3.29 -13.84 25.19
C PRO A 172 3.35 -12.88 26.38
N THR A 173 2.37 -12.98 27.24
CA THR A 173 2.38 -12.30 28.55
C THR A 173 3.72 -12.66 29.20
N PRO A 174 4.56 -11.69 29.60
CA PRO A 174 5.84 -12.02 30.22
C PRO A 174 5.59 -12.67 31.55
N THR A 175 5.65 -14.00 31.60
CA THR A 175 5.72 -14.79 32.82
C THR A 175 7.18 -14.86 33.23
N SER A 176 7.64 -13.87 33.97
CA SER A 176 8.74 -14.03 34.95
C SER A 176 8.88 -12.80 35.83
N PRO A 177 9.02 -12.91 37.16
CA PRO A 177 9.25 -11.76 38.01
C PRO A 177 10.67 -11.25 37.80
N ARG A 178 10.79 -10.07 37.16
CA ARG A 178 12.06 -9.36 37.02
C ARG A 178 12.45 -8.82 38.40
N GLN A 179 13.60 -9.26 38.87
CA GLN A 179 14.31 -8.66 39.97
C GLN A 179 14.50 -7.15 39.76
N SER A 180 14.34 -6.44 40.87
CA SER A 180 14.38 -4.96 40.98
C SER A 180 15.62 -4.34 40.32
N ALA A 181 15.44 -3.64 39.22
CA ALA A 181 16.38 -2.66 38.73
C ALA A 181 15.76 -1.25 38.85
N GLN A 182 16.57 -0.32 39.32
CA GLN A 182 16.26 1.06 39.67
C GLN A 182 15.36 1.83 38.68
N PRO A 183 14.60 2.83 39.11
CA PRO A 183 13.63 3.52 38.29
C PRO A 183 14.31 4.35 37.22
N ARG A 184 14.34 3.87 35.98
CA ARG A 184 14.60 4.71 34.81
C ARG A 184 13.41 5.66 34.65
N ARG A 185 13.69 6.94 34.59
CA ARG A 185 12.73 8.00 34.28
C ARG A 185 11.87 7.55 33.09
N LYS A 186 10.58 7.45 33.32
CA LYS A 186 9.58 7.22 32.29
C LYS A 186 9.65 8.38 31.29
N ARG A 187 10.22 8.15 30.12
CA ARG A 187 10.00 9.00 28.95
C ARG A 187 8.58 8.71 28.51
N THR A 188 7.65 9.55 28.94
CA THR A 188 6.27 9.54 28.44
C THR A 188 6.37 9.94 26.98
N VAL A 189 6.33 8.98 26.06
CA VAL A 189 6.05 9.26 24.66
C VAL A 189 4.56 9.60 24.65
N ARG A 190 4.25 10.88 24.68
CA ARG A 190 2.94 11.40 24.40
C ARG A 190 2.73 11.12 22.90
N VAL A 191 1.98 10.09 22.59
CA VAL A 191 1.38 9.94 21.26
C VAL A 191 0.30 11.00 21.24
N GLU A 192 0.60 12.16 20.67
CA GLU A 192 -0.42 13.12 20.30
C GLU A 192 -1.24 12.46 19.19
N MET A 193 -2.32 11.80 19.58
CA MET A 193 -3.38 11.45 18.65
C MET A 193 -3.99 12.78 18.24
N ASN A 194 -3.72 13.16 17.01
CA ASN A 194 -4.26 14.35 16.39
C ASN A 194 -5.78 14.24 16.35
N ASP A 195 -6.49 15.15 17.04
CA ASP A 195 -7.95 15.19 17.12
C ASP A 195 -8.64 15.25 15.75
N ALA A 196 -7.92 15.68 14.70
CA ALA A 196 -8.37 15.60 13.30
C ALA A 196 -8.74 14.17 12.82
N TRP A 197 -8.32 13.14 13.52
CA TRP A 197 -8.75 11.75 13.27
C TRP A 197 -10.22 11.54 13.59
N TRP A 198 -10.72 12.24 14.59
CA TRP A 198 -12.07 12.10 15.11
C TRP A 198 -13.09 12.91 14.30
N ASP A 199 -12.70 14.07 13.78
CA ASP A 199 -13.55 14.93 12.97
C ASP A 199 -13.76 14.40 11.54
N ALA A 200 -12.90 13.48 11.07
CA ALA A 200 -12.98 12.91 9.71
C ALA A 200 -13.80 11.60 9.64
N ALA A 201 -14.01 10.91 10.75
CA ALA A 201 -14.85 9.73 10.83
C ALA A 201 -16.22 10.15 11.35
N GLU A 202 -17.17 10.44 10.46
CA GLU A 202 -18.58 10.38 10.89
C GLU A 202 -18.85 8.94 11.31
N PRO A 203 -19.11 8.69 12.62
CA PRO A 203 -19.49 7.35 13.06
C PRO A 203 -20.75 6.98 12.27
N SER A 204 -20.77 5.79 11.68
CA SER A 204 -22.02 5.28 11.15
C SER A 204 -23.08 5.41 12.25
N SER A 205 -24.30 5.75 11.92
CA SER A 205 -25.37 6.04 12.87
C SER A 205 -25.55 4.97 13.97
N GLN A 206 -25.10 3.76 13.73
CA GLN A 206 -25.15 2.63 14.66
C GLN A 206 -24.23 2.79 15.88
N TYR A 207 -23.17 3.60 15.81
CA TYR A 207 -22.23 3.82 16.94
C TYR A 207 -22.45 5.17 17.64
N ALA A 208 -23.39 5.99 17.17
CA ALA A 208 -23.64 7.33 17.68
C ALA A 208 -24.02 7.40 19.17
N HIS A 209 -24.40 6.24 19.77
CA HIS A 209 -24.74 6.13 21.19
C HIS A 209 -23.56 5.73 22.07
N LEU A 210 -22.36 5.49 21.48
CA LEU A 210 -21.16 5.06 22.20
C LEU A 210 -20.11 6.18 22.20
N GLU A 211 -19.34 6.28 23.28
CA GLU A 211 -18.28 7.26 23.43
C GLU A 211 -16.91 6.58 23.71
N GLY A 212 -15.84 7.21 23.23
CA GLY A 212 -14.47 6.86 23.54
C GLY A 212 -14.10 5.40 23.24
N GLN A 213 -13.52 4.70 24.21
CA GLN A 213 -13.04 3.31 24.05
C GLN A 213 -14.14 2.30 23.73
N ALA A 214 -15.38 2.54 24.17
CA ALA A 214 -16.51 1.64 23.90
C ALA A 214 -16.88 1.64 22.42
N MET A 215 -16.89 2.82 21.79
CA MET A 215 -17.11 2.97 20.36
C MET A 215 -16.05 2.23 19.55
N TRP A 216 -14.77 2.39 19.91
CA TRP A 216 -13.66 1.71 19.21
C TRP A 216 -13.73 0.20 19.33
N LYS A 217 -14.08 -0.29 20.51
CA LYS A 217 -14.22 -1.73 20.71
C LYS A 217 -15.35 -2.30 19.86
N ALA A 218 -16.51 -1.63 19.83
CA ALA A 218 -17.65 -2.04 19.03
C ALA A 218 -17.32 -2.02 17.53
N MET A 219 -16.68 -0.96 17.04
CA MET A 219 -16.23 -0.86 15.63
C MET A 219 -15.21 -1.95 15.27
N ALA A 220 -14.28 -2.27 16.18
CA ALA A 220 -13.30 -3.32 15.96
C ALA A 220 -13.92 -4.72 15.95
N ASP A 221 -14.92 -4.95 16.82
CA ASP A 221 -15.61 -6.23 16.90
C ASP A 221 -16.50 -6.46 15.67
N ASP A 222 -17.23 -5.42 15.19
CA ASP A 222 -18.01 -5.50 13.97
C ASP A 222 -17.13 -5.67 12.73
N PHE A 223 -15.96 -5.05 12.70
CA PHE A 223 -14.98 -5.25 11.63
C PHE A 223 -14.50 -6.70 11.58
N ARG A 224 -14.23 -7.33 12.74
CA ARG A 224 -13.86 -8.75 12.78
C ARG A 224 -14.97 -9.66 12.25
N VAL A 225 -16.22 -9.39 12.59
CA VAL A 225 -17.39 -10.13 12.09
C VAL A 225 -17.49 -9.97 10.57
N MET A 226 -17.39 -8.74 10.07
CA MET A 226 -17.45 -8.47 8.63
C MET A 226 -16.33 -9.18 7.85
N VAL A 227 -15.11 -9.21 8.38
CA VAL A 227 -13.99 -9.94 7.78
C VAL A 227 -14.23 -11.44 7.79
N ALA A 228 -14.80 -11.98 8.86
CA ALA A 228 -15.14 -13.41 8.95
C ALA A 228 -16.24 -13.81 7.97
N GLU A 229 -17.29 -12.99 7.84
CA GLU A 229 -18.38 -13.19 6.89
C GLU A 229 -17.89 -13.10 5.43
N TYR A 230 -17.03 -12.14 5.13
CA TYR A 230 -16.40 -12.02 3.80
C TYR A 230 -15.57 -13.27 3.45
N ARG A 231 -14.75 -13.76 4.39
CA ARG A 231 -13.95 -14.97 4.19
C ARG A 231 -14.83 -16.19 3.92
N GLU A 232 -15.92 -16.34 4.64
CA GLU A 232 -16.85 -17.45 4.43
C GLU A 232 -17.55 -17.33 3.08
N ALA A 233 -17.95 -16.13 2.66
CA ALA A 233 -18.55 -15.90 1.34
C ALA A 233 -17.58 -16.24 0.21
N VAL A 234 -16.29 -15.86 0.33
CA VAL A 234 -15.24 -16.20 -0.64
C VAL A 234 -15.00 -17.72 -0.68
N ARG A 235 -14.96 -18.38 0.48
CA ARG A 235 -14.81 -19.84 0.57
C ARG A 235 -15.95 -20.58 -0.13
N LEU A 236 -17.19 -20.13 0.09
CA LEU A 236 -18.37 -20.73 -0.55
C LEU A 236 -18.39 -20.50 -2.06
N ALA A 237 -18.07 -19.28 -2.52
CA ALA A 237 -17.98 -18.98 -3.95
C ALA A 237 -16.89 -19.80 -4.68
N SER A 238 -15.82 -20.17 -3.97
CA SER A 238 -14.75 -21.02 -4.51
C SER A 238 -15.12 -22.51 -4.59
N GLN A 239 -16.18 -22.95 -3.91
CA GLN A 239 -16.67 -24.35 -3.95
C GLN A 239 -17.68 -24.61 -5.05
N ASP A 240 -18.34 -23.58 -5.59
CA ASP A 240 -19.34 -23.70 -6.66
C ASP A 240 -18.72 -23.70 -8.07
N VAL A 241 -17.39 -23.79 -8.19
CA VAL A 241 -16.63 -23.82 -9.47
C VAL A 241 -16.00 -25.20 -9.70
N ILE A 242 -16.76 -26.29 -9.49
CA ILE A 242 -16.35 -27.65 -9.91
C ILE A 242 -17.44 -28.23 -10.80
#